data_0ace294a4c99820a80cf34dbe3be9aa3
#
_entry.id   0ace294a4c99820a80cf34dbe3be9aa3
#
_cell.length_a   1.000
_cell.length_b   1.000
_cell.length_c   1.000
_cell.angle_alpha   90.00
_cell.angle_beta   90.00
_cell.angle_gamma   90.00
#
_symmetry.space_group_name_H-M   'P 1'
#
loop_
_entity.id
_entity.type
_entity.pdbx_description
1 polymer ?
#
loop_
_entity_poly.entity_id
_entity_poly.type
_entity_poly.pdbx_seq_one_letter_code
_entity_poly.pdbx_strand_id
1 'polypeptide(L)'
;MLKNISSNKKVQKIIAFLASAYLNLVYSTSRIELIGRNKIEIFLNKKESFIYSFWHDQLLFCPLTWQSTEIIKVLISKHRDGDIITKVIDKFGFKAIRGSTHKPSKIKNKGSLVSARQVIKSLQNGISIGIAPDGPKGPRHEVSDGIIQISKLSHKSILPVAIGFKKKWVL
;
A
#
# COMPACT_ATOMS: atom_id res chain seq x y z
N MET A 1 22.38 -16.42 -9.37
CA MET A 1 21.70 -16.25 -10.67
C MET A 1 20.40 -15.43 -10.53
N LEU A 2 19.52 -15.67 -9.60
CA LEU A 2 18.26 -14.91 -9.37
C LEU A 2 18.44 -13.41 -9.05
N LYS A 3 19.53 -13.02 -8.38
CA LYS A 3 19.81 -11.59 -8.07
C LYS A 3 20.04 -10.72 -9.31
N ASN A 4 20.54 -11.27 -10.41
CA ASN A 4 20.77 -10.51 -11.66
C ASN A 4 19.50 -10.37 -12.52
N ILE A 5 18.57 -11.30 -12.41
CA ILE A 5 17.31 -11.28 -13.17
C ILE A 5 16.42 -10.12 -12.67
N SER A 6 16.34 -9.91 -11.35
CA SER A 6 15.53 -8.84 -10.77
C SER A 6 16.10 -7.42 -10.96
N SER A 7 17.34 -7.27 -11.41
CA SER A 7 17.96 -5.97 -11.71
C SER A 7 17.68 -5.43 -13.12
N ASN A 8 17.28 -6.31 -14.04
CA ASN A 8 17.01 -5.92 -15.43
C ASN A 8 15.65 -5.23 -15.54
N LYS A 9 15.65 -3.95 -15.96
CA LYS A 9 14.42 -3.15 -16.11
C LYS A 9 13.39 -3.75 -17.07
N LYS A 10 13.84 -4.47 -18.13
CA LYS A 10 12.94 -5.16 -19.06
C LYS A 10 12.25 -6.33 -18.37
N VAL A 11 13.01 -7.15 -17.62
CA VAL A 11 12.47 -8.28 -16.84
C VAL A 11 11.47 -7.78 -15.79
N GLN A 12 11.80 -6.71 -15.07
CA GLN A 12 10.86 -6.11 -14.10
C GLN A 12 9.53 -5.66 -14.76
N LYS A 13 9.59 -5.09 -15.99
CA LYS A 13 8.39 -4.72 -16.74
C LYS A 13 7.54 -5.94 -17.10
N ILE A 14 8.17 -7.02 -17.54
CA ILE A 14 7.49 -8.27 -17.89
C ILE A 14 6.83 -8.87 -16.64
N ILE A 15 7.57 -8.98 -15.53
CA ILE A 15 7.02 -9.48 -14.26
C ILE A 15 5.83 -8.62 -13.79
N ALA A 16 5.96 -7.29 -13.85
CA ALA A 16 4.87 -6.39 -13.47
C ALA A 16 3.67 -6.53 -14.41
N PHE A 17 3.90 -6.76 -15.70
CA PHE A 17 2.81 -7.02 -16.65
C PHE A 17 2.07 -8.31 -16.32
N LEU A 18 2.80 -9.42 -16.15
CA LEU A 18 2.22 -10.72 -15.82
C LEU A 18 1.46 -10.69 -14.48
N ALA A 19 2.07 -10.06 -13.45
CA ALA A 19 1.40 -9.89 -12.16
C ALA A 19 0.11 -9.07 -12.26
N SER A 20 0.14 -7.98 -13.03
CA SER A 20 -1.06 -7.16 -13.25
C SER A 20 -2.14 -7.90 -14.05
N ALA A 21 -1.74 -8.68 -15.06
CA ALA A 21 -2.67 -9.50 -15.84
C ALA A 21 -3.32 -10.59 -14.96
N TYR A 22 -2.52 -11.24 -14.11
CA TYR A 22 -3.02 -12.21 -13.13
C TYR A 22 -4.03 -11.56 -12.15
N LEU A 23 -3.71 -10.40 -11.60
CA LEU A 23 -4.63 -9.69 -10.70
C LEU A 23 -5.94 -9.31 -11.40
N ASN A 24 -5.87 -8.83 -12.63
CA ASN A 24 -7.07 -8.54 -13.43
C ASN A 24 -7.89 -9.79 -13.71
N LEU A 25 -7.25 -10.93 -14.01
CA LEU A 25 -7.93 -12.21 -14.19
C LEU A 25 -8.64 -12.63 -12.89
N VAL A 26 -7.94 -12.57 -11.75
CA VAL A 26 -8.52 -12.88 -10.44
C VAL A 26 -9.71 -11.97 -10.15
N TYR A 27 -9.58 -10.66 -10.41
CA TYR A 27 -10.66 -9.70 -10.22
C TYR A 27 -11.88 -10.04 -11.08
N SER A 28 -11.68 -10.29 -12.38
CA SER A 28 -12.78 -10.55 -13.33
C SER A 28 -13.47 -11.90 -13.12
N THR A 29 -12.77 -12.87 -12.52
CA THR A 29 -13.30 -14.23 -12.28
C THR A 29 -13.76 -14.45 -10.85
N SER A 30 -13.51 -13.49 -9.93
CA SER A 30 -13.88 -13.61 -8.53
C SER A 30 -15.13 -12.79 -8.22
N ARG A 31 -16.01 -13.34 -7.39
CA ARG A 31 -17.11 -12.58 -6.79
C ARG A 31 -16.57 -11.79 -5.60
N ILE A 32 -16.44 -10.48 -5.76
CA ILE A 32 -15.95 -9.57 -4.72
C ILE A 32 -17.12 -8.90 -4.04
N GLU A 33 -17.18 -9.01 -2.72
CA GLU A 33 -18.14 -8.34 -1.86
C GLU A 33 -17.39 -7.29 -1.03
N LEU A 34 -17.83 -6.04 -1.09
CA LEU A 34 -17.25 -4.94 -0.33
C LEU A 34 -18.13 -4.61 0.87
N ILE A 35 -17.69 -5.04 2.04
CA ILE A 35 -18.37 -4.75 3.31
C ILE A 35 -17.85 -3.42 3.88
N GLY A 36 -18.75 -2.52 4.25
CA GLY A 36 -18.39 -1.21 4.84
C GLY A 36 -17.91 -0.16 3.85
N ARG A 37 -18.22 -0.30 2.56
CA ARG A 37 -17.89 0.67 1.51
C ARG A 37 -18.36 2.09 1.84
N ASN A 38 -19.51 2.22 2.49
CA ASN A 38 -20.06 3.50 2.97
C ASN A 38 -19.09 4.29 3.84
N LYS A 39 -18.21 3.61 4.59
CA LYS A 39 -17.18 4.28 5.41
C LYS A 39 -16.14 5.01 4.57
N ILE A 40 -15.74 4.44 3.42
CA ILE A 40 -14.84 5.11 2.48
C ILE A 40 -15.55 6.28 1.81
N GLU A 41 -16.80 6.08 1.39
CA GLU A 41 -17.61 7.10 0.70
C GLU A 41 -17.80 8.36 1.54
N ILE A 42 -17.88 8.26 2.87
CA ILE A 42 -17.93 9.43 3.76
C ILE A 42 -16.72 10.34 3.55
N PHE A 43 -15.51 9.77 3.48
CA PHE A 43 -14.29 10.54 3.27
C PHE A 43 -14.21 11.09 1.84
N LEU A 44 -14.55 10.27 0.84
CA LEU A 44 -14.50 10.67 -0.57
C LEU A 44 -15.48 11.81 -0.86
N ASN A 45 -16.71 11.73 -0.36
CA ASN A 45 -17.72 12.77 -0.54
C ASN A 45 -17.33 14.09 0.12
N LYS A 46 -16.66 14.04 1.27
CA LYS A 46 -16.10 15.22 1.94
C LYS A 46 -14.78 15.70 1.34
N LYS A 47 -14.22 14.99 0.36
CA LYS A 47 -12.87 15.23 -0.18
C LYS A 47 -11.79 15.23 0.92
N GLU A 48 -11.99 14.43 1.95
CA GLU A 48 -11.05 14.28 3.06
C GLU A 48 -10.09 13.12 2.80
N SER A 49 -8.80 13.38 2.89
CA SER A 49 -7.79 12.34 2.84
C SER A 49 -7.76 11.52 4.13
N PHE A 50 -7.39 10.27 4.02
CA PHE A 50 -7.29 9.33 5.13
C PHE A 50 -6.13 8.35 4.90
N ILE A 51 -5.76 7.63 5.95
CA ILE A 51 -4.77 6.56 5.90
C ILE A 51 -5.51 5.24 5.66
N TYR A 52 -5.32 4.64 4.49
CA TYR A 52 -5.85 3.36 4.08
C TYR A 52 -4.91 2.27 4.60
N SER A 53 -5.27 1.60 5.68
CA SER A 53 -4.41 0.66 6.38
C SER A 53 -4.81 -0.78 6.06
N PHE A 54 -3.85 -1.59 5.61
CA PHE A 54 -4.04 -3.00 5.27
C PHE A 54 -2.82 -3.81 5.71
N TRP A 55 -2.98 -5.10 5.94
CA TRP A 55 -1.88 -5.97 6.31
C TRP A 55 -0.91 -6.20 5.15
N HIS A 56 0.37 -6.35 5.46
CA HIS A 56 1.41 -6.50 4.44
C HIS A 56 1.23 -7.74 3.57
N ASP A 57 0.73 -8.83 4.13
CA ASP A 57 0.43 -10.07 3.40
C ASP A 57 -0.77 -9.94 2.44
N GLN A 58 -1.56 -8.87 2.56
CA GLN A 58 -2.70 -8.56 1.69
C GLN A 58 -2.39 -7.51 0.62
N LEU A 59 -1.15 -7.01 0.60
CA LEU A 59 -0.71 -5.93 -0.28
C LEU A 59 -1.04 -6.18 -1.76
N LEU A 60 -0.90 -7.42 -2.22
CA LEU A 60 -1.12 -7.79 -3.62
C LEU A 60 -2.56 -7.55 -4.07
N PHE A 61 -3.52 -7.74 -3.18
CA PHE A 61 -4.95 -7.62 -3.48
C PHE A 61 -5.53 -6.24 -3.13
N CYS A 62 -4.78 -5.37 -2.45
CA CYS A 62 -5.24 -4.03 -2.10
C CYS A 62 -5.72 -3.20 -3.29
N PRO A 63 -5.08 -3.23 -4.48
CA PRO A 63 -5.57 -2.51 -5.64
C PRO A 63 -7.01 -2.89 -6.03
N LEU A 64 -7.42 -4.12 -5.76
CA LEU A 64 -8.76 -4.62 -6.10
C LEU A 64 -9.85 -4.11 -5.15
N THR A 65 -9.46 -3.63 -3.97
CA THR A 65 -10.40 -3.10 -2.95
C THR A 65 -10.61 -1.59 -3.08
N TRP A 66 -9.76 -0.90 -3.84
CA TRP A 66 -9.87 0.52 -4.10
C TRP A 66 -10.74 0.80 -5.32
N GLN A 67 -12.01 1.06 -5.09
CA GLN A 67 -12.99 1.33 -6.15
C GLN A 67 -13.32 2.82 -6.23
N SER A 68 -12.30 3.66 -6.36
CA SER A 68 -12.43 5.11 -6.52
C SER A 68 -11.51 5.61 -7.63
N THR A 69 -11.90 6.70 -8.27
CA THR A 69 -11.08 7.43 -9.24
C THR A 69 -10.09 8.39 -8.55
N GLU A 70 -10.24 8.59 -7.24
CA GLU A 70 -9.34 9.44 -6.46
C GLU A 70 -7.94 8.83 -6.38
N ILE A 71 -6.94 9.71 -6.50
CA ILE A 71 -5.53 9.30 -6.41
C ILE A 71 -5.20 8.89 -4.99
N ILE A 72 -4.72 7.67 -4.86
CA ILE A 72 -4.13 7.18 -3.62
C ILE A 72 -2.63 6.91 -3.82
N LYS A 73 -1.82 7.26 -2.84
CA LYS A 73 -0.39 6.90 -2.83
C LYS A 73 -0.15 5.78 -1.83
N VAL A 74 0.78 4.89 -2.13
CA VAL A 74 1.13 3.76 -1.26
C VAL A 74 2.59 3.89 -0.83
N LEU A 75 2.85 3.72 0.46
CA LEU A 75 4.20 3.69 0.99
C LEU A 75 4.85 2.35 0.68
N ILE A 76 5.88 2.36 -0.17
CA ILE A 76 6.57 1.17 -0.67
C ILE A 76 8.05 1.24 -0.34
N SER A 77 8.62 0.11 0.12
CA SER A 77 10.04 -0.02 0.43
C SER A 77 10.93 0.38 -0.75
N LYS A 78 12.09 0.98 -0.43
CA LYS A 78 13.14 1.32 -1.43
C LYS A 78 13.90 0.11 -1.97
N HIS A 79 13.64 -1.10 -1.48
CA HIS A 79 14.26 -2.32 -2.01
C HIS A 79 13.81 -2.60 -3.45
N ARG A 80 14.59 -3.44 -4.16
CA ARG A 80 14.34 -3.81 -5.57
C ARG A 80 12.96 -4.38 -5.82
N ASP A 81 12.46 -5.20 -4.89
CA ASP A 81 11.11 -5.77 -4.98
C ASP A 81 10.03 -4.68 -5.00
N GLY A 82 10.27 -3.58 -4.27
CA GLY A 82 9.42 -2.41 -4.31
C GLY A 82 9.36 -1.74 -5.69
N ASP A 83 10.37 -1.91 -6.57
CA ASP A 83 10.33 -1.37 -7.93
C ASP A 83 9.34 -2.13 -8.81
N ILE A 84 9.25 -3.45 -8.63
CA ILE A 84 8.28 -4.29 -9.31
C ILE A 84 6.87 -3.95 -8.81
N ILE A 85 6.67 -3.91 -7.49
CA ILE A 85 5.38 -3.55 -6.88
C ILE A 85 4.92 -2.16 -7.34
N THR A 86 5.83 -1.18 -7.40
CA THR A 86 5.51 0.16 -7.90
C THR A 86 4.95 0.11 -9.33
N LYS A 87 5.56 -0.70 -10.21
CA LYS A 87 5.08 -0.87 -11.60
C LYS A 87 3.74 -1.60 -11.68
N VAL A 88 3.49 -2.54 -10.76
CA VAL A 88 2.20 -3.24 -10.69
C VAL A 88 1.11 -2.28 -10.27
N ILE A 89 1.28 -1.58 -9.15
CA ILE A 89 0.24 -0.70 -8.62
C ILE A 89 -0.03 0.52 -9.51
N ASP A 90 0.99 1.00 -10.25
CA ASP A 90 0.81 2.11 -11.20
C ASP A 90 -0.19 1.77 -12.31
N LYS A 91 -0.29 0.49 -12.71
CA LYS A 91 -1.29 0.02 -13.67
C LYS A 91 -2.73 0.03 -13.12
N PHE A 92 -2.87 0.08 -11.79
CA PHE A 92 -4.17 0.21 -11.12
C PHE A 92 -4.44 1.66 -10.65
N GLY A 93 -3.66 2.63 -11.14
CA GLY A 93 -3.85 4.05 -10.82
C GLY A 93 -3.24 4.50 -9.50
N PHE A 94 -2.54 3.62 -8.79
CA PHE A 94 -1.87 3.98 -7.54
C PHE A 94 -0.52 4.64 -7.80
N LYS A 95 -0.11 5.54 -6.91
CA LYS A 95 1.22 6.15 -6.94
C LYS A 95 2.05 5.71 -5.74
N ALA A 96 3.36 5.60 -5.90
CA ALA A 96 4.24 5.14 -4.84
C ALA A 96 4.95 6.31 -4.13
N ILE A 97 4.98 6.28 -2.79
CA ILE A 97 5.97 6.99 -1.99
C ILE A 97 7.05 5.98 -1.61
N ARG A 98 8.29 6.22 -2.04
CA ARG A 98 9.40 5.29 -1.79
C ARG A 98 10.04 5.55 -0.44
N GLY A 99 9.85 4.62 0.50
CA GLY A 99 10.34 4.77 1.86
C GLY A 99 9.96 3.62 2.78
N SER A 100 10.14 3.82 4.08
CA SER A 100 9.66 2.89 5.10
C SER A 100 9.24 3.64 6.36
N THR A 101 8.33 3.06 7.13
CA THR A 101 7.89 3.56 8.44
C THR A 101 8.72 2.98 9.59
N HIS A 102 9.89 2.42 9.32
CA HIS A 102 10.66 1.64 10.30
C HIS A 102 11.03 2.45 11.55
N LYS A 103 10.95 1.76 12.69
CA LYS A 103 11.10 2.27 14.08
C LYS A 103 12.13 3.41 14.28
N PRO A 104 11.77 4.43 15.07
CA PRO A 104 12.65 5.56 15.39
C PRO A 104 13.85 5.17 16.27
N SER A 105 13.96 3.93 16.74
CA SER A 105 14.94 3.49 17.72
C SER A 105 16.41 3.52 17.28
N LYS A 106 16.69 3.89 16.02
CA LYS A 106 18.06 4.22 15.58
C LYS A 106 18.03 5.55 14.84
N ILE A 107 18.45 6.58 15.54
CA ILE A 107 18.56 8.01 15.16
C ILE A 107 19.27 8.28 13.80
N LYS A 108 19.68 7.27 13.06
CA LYS A 108 20.47 7.41 11.81
C LYS A 108 19.71 7.21 10.50
N ASN A 109 18.40 7.01 10.49
CA ASN A 109 17.68 6.79 9.21
C ASN A 109 17.01 8.05 8.67
N LYS A 110 17.82 8.97 8.12
CA LYS A 110 17.33 10.14 7.36
C LYS A 110 16.26 9.78 6.31
N GLY A 111 16.32 8.57 5.74
CA GLY A 111 15.38 8.11 4.71
C GLY A 111 13.96 7.83 5.22
N SER A 112 13.78 7.39 6.47
CA SER A 112 12.45 7.16 7.05
C SER A 112 11.74 8.47 7.41
N LEU A 113 12.49 9.46 7.89
CA LEU A 113 11.97 10.80 8.18
C LEU A 113 11.52 11.52 6.90
N VAL A 114 12.28 11.39 5.81
CA VAL A 114 11.91 11.99 4.52
C VAL A 114 10.62 11.37 4.00
N SER A 115 10.48 10.05 4.04
CA SER A 115 9.24 9.39 3.59
C SER A 115 8.05 9.72 4.48
N ALA A 116 8.23 9.78 5.81
CA ALA A 116 7.17 10.19 6.73
C ALA A 116 6.69 11.63 6.45
N ARG A 117 7.61 12.57 6.20
CA ARG A 117 7.26 13.94 5.79
C ARG A 117 6.48 13.97 4.48
N GLN A 118 6.89 13.16 3.49
CA GLN A 118 6.18 13.08 2.21
C GLN A 118 4.76 12.52 2.37
N VAL A 119 4.58 11.52 3.25
CA VAL A 119 3.28 10.95 3.60
C VAL A 119 2.39 12.01 4.24
N ILE A 120 2.88 12.69 5.30
CA ILE A 120 2.14 13.73 6.01
C ILE A 120 1.74 14.86 5.05
N LYS A 121 2.69 15.37 4.25
CA LYS A 121 2.41 16.40 3.25
C LYS A 121 1.36 15.97 2.23
N SER A 122 1.39 14.72 1.78
CA SER A 122 0.37 14.20 0.85
C SER A 122 -1.02 14.18 1.49
N LEU A 123 -1.12 13.70 2.75
CA LEU A 123 -2.36 13.70 3.52
C LEU A 123 -2.90 15.11 3.74
N GLN A 124 -2.05 16.07 4.08
CA GLN A 124 -2.43 17.48 4.23
C GLN A 124 -2.91 18.12 2.92
N ASN A 125 -2.39 17.65 1.78
CA ASN A 125 -2.82 18.08 0.45
C ASN A 125 -4.05 17.32 -0.09
N GLY A 126 -4.77 16.59 0.75
CA GLY A 126 -6.00 15.89 0.36
C GLY A 126 -5.78 14.54 -0.33
N ILE A 127 -4.55 14.01 -0.38
CA ILE A 127 -4.25 12.74 -1.02
C ILE A 127 -4.19 11.63 0.04
N SER A 128 -5.05 10.62 -0.10
CA SER A 128 -5.06 9.44 0.79
C SER A 128 -3.82 8.58 0.61
N ILE A 129 -3.40 7.89 1.68
CA ILE A 129 -2.16 7.11 1.70
C ILE A 129 -2.43 5.68 2.16
N GLY A 130 -2.01 4.70 1.36
CA GLY A 130 -1.98 3.30 1.74
C GLY A 130 -0.72 2.95 2.54
N ILE A 131 -0.90 2.33 3.71
CA ILE A 131 0.20 1.92 4.59
C ILE A 131 -0.07 0.51 5.13
N ALA A 132 0.94 -0.37 5.04
CA ALA A 132 0.96 -1.64 5.76
C ALA A 132 1.63 -1.44 7.13
N PRO A 133 0.86 -1.47 8.24
CA PRO A 133 1.37 -1.10 9.57
C PRO A 133 2.33 -2.13 10.14
N ASP A 134 2.22 -3.40 9.75
CA ASP A 134 3.10 -4.49 10.16
C ASP A 134 4.39 -4.57 9.31
N GLY A 135 4.41 -3.94 8.13
CA GLY A 135 5.56 -3.91 7.25
C GLY A 135 6.12 -5.28 6.87
N PRO A 136 7.17 -5.33 6.01
CA PRO A 136 7.70 -6.59 5.50
C PRO A 136 8.51 -7.41 6.50
N LYS A 137 8.86 -6.84 7.66
CA LYS A 137 9.66 -7.50 8.69
C LYS A 137 8.84 -7.96 9.88
N GLY A 138 7.55 -7.62 9.91
CA GLY A 138 6.66 -7.97 11.00
C GLY A 138 7.00 -7.32 12.35
N PRO A 139 6.45 -7.80 13.43
CA PRO A 139 5.61 -9.01 13.54
C PRO A 139 4.33 -8.93 12.72
N ARG A 140 3.91 -10.06 12.16
CA ARG A 140 2.73 -10.15 11.30
C ARG A 140 1.47 -9.75 12.06
N HIS A 141 0.65 -8.91 11.44
CA HIS A 141 -0.61 -8.41 12.01
C HIS A 141 -0.44 -7.63 13.34
N GLU A 142 0.72 -7.02 13.54
CA GLU A 142 0.96 -6.09 14.63
C GLU A 142 1.09 -4.66 14.11
N VAL A 143 0.37 -3.74 14.75
CA VAL A 143 0.37 -2.34 14.34
C VAL A 143 1.61 -1.64 14.90
N SER A 144 2.46 -1.12 14.01
CA SER A 144 3.62 -0.32 14.41
C SER A 144 3.22 1.10 14.83
N ASP A 145 3.99 1.69 15.76
CA ASP A 145 3.78 3.08 16.20
C ASP A 145 3.84 4.11 15.05
N GLY A 146 4.53 3.76 13.96
CA GLY A 146 4.73 4.67 12.83
C GLY A 146 3.43 5.16 12.20
N ILE A 147 2.43 4.29 12.02
CA ILE A 147 1.13 4.68 11.45
C ILE A 147 0.35 5.58 12.41
N ILE A 148 0.43 5.30 13.71
CA ILE A 148 -0.23 6.11 14.74
C ILE A 148 0.39 7.52 14.80
N GLN A 149 1.72 7.62 14.73
CA GLN A 149 2.41 8.91 14.69
C GLN A 149 2.06 9.71 13.43
N ILE A 150 1.97 9.06 12.26
CA ILE A 150 1.54 9.71 11.02
C ILE A 150 0.11 10.24 11.17
N SER A 151 -0.82 9.45 11.72
CA SER A 151 -2.20 9.86 11.97
C SER A 151 -2.26 11.08 12.89
N LYS A 152 -1.55 11.05 14.01
CA LYS A 152 -1.48 12.18 14.95
C LYS A 152 -0.93 13.45 14.31
N LEU A 153 0.19 13.35 13.58
CA LEU A 153 0.86 14.50 12.97
C LEU A 153 0.13 15.07 11.76
N SER A 154 -0.63 14.25 11.04
CA SER A 154 -1.41 14.68 9.89
C SER A 154 -2.85 15.10 10.25
N HIS A 155 -3.31 14.77 11.46
CA HIS A 155 -4.70 14.89 11.89
C HIS A 155 -5.67 14.15 10.95
N LYS A 156 -5.24 12.98 10.42
CA LYS A 156 -6.05 12.18 9.51
C LYS A 156 -6.39 10.82 10.11
N SER A 157 -7.62 10.38 9.84
CA SER A 157 -8.15 9.10 10.31
C SER A 157 -7.44 7.92 9.67
N ILE A 158 -7.32 6.82 10.42
CA ILE A 158 -6.90 5.52 9.90
C ILE A 158 -8.17 4.71 9.59
N LEU A 159 -8.28 4.26 8.35
CA LEU A 159 -9.33 3.37 7.90
C LEU A 159 -8.73 1.98 7.67
N PRO A 160 -8.94 1.03 8.60
CA PRO A 160 -8.43 -0.33 8.44
C PRO A 160 -9.25 -1.09 7.41
N VAL A 161 -8.54 -1.84 6.57
CA VAL A 161 -9.11 -2.70 5.53
C VAL A 161 -8.51 -4.08 5.65
N ALA A 162 -9.35 -5.10 5.54
CA ALA A 162 -8.93 -6.49 5.51
C ALA A 162 -9.58 -7.23 4.35
N ILE A 163 -8.86 -8.20 3.79
CA ILE A 163 -9.33 -9.03 2.70
C ILE A 163 -9.53 -10.45 3.26
N GLY A 164 -10.76 -10.92 3.18
CA GLY A 164 -11.13 -12.29 3.52
C GLY A 164 -11.33 -13.14 2.27
N PHE A 165 -10.92 -14.39 2.34
CA PHE A 165 -11.14 -15.38 1.28
C PHE A 165 -12.07 -16.49 1.78
N LYS A 166 -13.10 -16.81 1.01
CA LYS A 166 -14.04 -17.92 1.34
C LYS A 166 -13.35 -19.29 1.26
N LYS A 167 -12.41 -19.43 0.30
CA LYS A 167 -11.50 -20.58 0.18
C LYS A 167 -10.09 -20.06 0.01
N LYS A 168 -9.14 -20.55 0.79
CA LYS A 168 -7.72 -20.23 0.68
C LYS A 168 -6.87 -21.49 0.77
N TRP A 169 -5.80 -21.51 -0.02
CA TRP A 169 -4.73 -22.48 0.14
C TRP A 169 -3.64 -21.80 0.99
N VAL A 170 -3.16 -22.47 2.01
CA VAL A 170 -2.01 -22.03 2.80
C VAL A 170 -0.85 -22.92 2.36
N LEU A 171 0.14 -22.32 1.74
CA LEU A 171 1.40 -22.95 1.32
C LEU A 171 2.39 -22.95 2.47
#